data_ae574c6619a7a66e681bc60ecd5e763a
#
_entry.id   ae574c6619a7a66e681bc60ecd5e763a
#
_cell.length_a   1.000
_cell.length_b   1.000
_cell.length_c   1.000
_cell.angle_alpha   90.00
_cell.angle_beta   90.00
_cell.angle_gamma   90.00
#
_symmetry.space_group_name_H-M   'P 1'
#
loop_
_entity.id
_entity.type
_entity.pdbx_description
1 polymer ?
#
loop_
_entity_poly.entity_id
_entity_poly.type
_entity_poly.pdbx_seq_one_letter_code
_entity_poly.pdbx_strand_id
1 'polypeptide(L)'
;MILGIDVSEHNGMIDWKYLKEWGVGFAILRLGYGKGHLDGRFYEYINGALGVGIPAGVYYYSYALQEKEARAEAWFSAYVLQDCGVTPERLPLGVWYDMEDADGWKSSHGMPDNEEITAMCGAYTKEMARYGYPCGVYASYDWLMHRIDRKQLSPYMSYWCAQWGSTCDFPGAAIWQYTDHLEIGGKVYDGHW
;
A
#
# COMPACT_ATOMS: atom_id res chain seq x y z
N MET A 1 12.17 3.55 -16.03
CA MET A 1 11.13 3.05 -15.10
C MET A 1 11.69 1.81 -14.41
N ILE A 2 11.39 1.60 -13.14
CA ILE A 2 11.85 0.45 -12.35
C ILE A 2 10.63 -0.43 -12.13
N LEU A 3 10.70 -1.70 -12.54
CA LEU A 3 9.59 -2.63 -12.39
C LEU A 3 9.40 -2.99 -10.91
N GLY A 4 8.19 -2.83 -10.43
CA GLY A 4 7.76 -3.24 -9.10
C GLY A 4 6.62 -4.23 -9.12
N ILE A 5 6.39 -4.86 -7.98
CA ILE A 5 5.22 -5.70 -7.72
C ILE A 5 4.61 -5.34 -6.37
N ASP A 6 3.30 -5.57 -6.20
CA ASP A 6 2.77 -5.70 -4.85
C ASP A 6 2.28 -7.13 -4.59
N VAL A 7 2.28 -7.52 -3.32
CA VAL A 7 1.97 -8.89 -2.90
C VAL A 7 1.27 -8.94 -1.56
N SER A 8 0.43 -9.96 -1.42
CA SER A 8 -0.25 -10.33 -0.18
C SER A 8 -0.20 -11.85 0.03
N GLU A 9 -0.72 -12.33 1.14
CA GLU A 9 -0.81 -13.78 1.43
C GLU A 9 -1.45 -14.61 0.29
N HIS A 10 -2.24 -13.96 -0.59
CA HIS A 10 -2.87 -14.61 -1.73
C HIS A 10 -1.87 -15.07 -2.81
N ASN A 11 -0.67 -14.47 -2.87
CA ASN A 11 0.38 -14.86 -3.81
C ASN A 11 1.12 -16.15 -3.39
N GLY A 12 0.86 -16.67 -2.15
CA GLY A 12 1.47 -17.91 -1.67
C GLY A 12 2.99 -17.80 -1.46
N MET A 13 3.73 -18.89 -1.60
CA MET A 13 5.19 -18.85 -1.47
C MET A 13 5.83 -18.07 -2.62
N ILE A 14 6.76 -17.17 -2.30
CA ILE A 14 7.48 -16.34 -3.27
C ILE A 14 8.96 -16.70 -3.27
N ASP A 15 9.52 -16.95 -4.45
CA ASP A 15 10.96 -17.03 -4.65
C ASP A 15 11.52 -15.62 -4.92
N TRP A 16 11.91 -14.94 -3.84
CA TRP A 16 12.44 -13.58 -3.90
C TRP A 16 13.73 -13.47 -4.69
N LYS A 17 14.58 -14.54 -4.67
CA LYS A 17 15.80 -14.56 -5.45
C LYS A 17 15.50 -14.60 -6.94
N TYR A 18 14.57 -15.46 -7.34
CA TYR A 18 14.12 -15.54 -8.72
C TYR A 18 13.51 -14.22 -9.21
N LEU A 19 12.64 -13.57 -8.40
CA LEU A 19 12.06 -12.27 -8.74
C LEU A 19 13.13 -11.20 -8.96
N LYS A 20 14.16 -11.15 -8.10
CA LYS A 20 15.27 -10.22 -8.27
C LYS A 20 16.06 -10.49 -9.55
N GLU A 21 16.38 -11.76 -9.83
CA GLU A 21 17.09 -12.18 -11.05
C GLU A 21 16.27 -11.90 -12.31
N TRP A 22 14.94 -11.98 -12.22
CA TRP A 22 14.02 -11.64 -13.30
C TRP A 22 13.97 -10.13 -13.59
N GLY A 23 14.33 -9.29 -12.63
CA GLY A 23 14.42 -7.84 -12.80
C GLY A 23 13.42 -7.03 -11.96
N VAL A 24 12.75 -7.64 -10.97
CA VAL A 24 11.93 -6.90 -10.02
C VAL A 24 12.82 -5.98 -9.18
N GLY A 25 12.61 -4.69 -9.31
CA GLY A 25 13.41 -3.65 -8.68
C GLY A 25 12.87 -3.14 -7.36
N PHE A 26 11.59 -3.36 -7.04
CA PHE A 26 10.99 -3.07 -5.73
C PHE A 26 9.75 -3.91 -5.47
N ALA A 27 9.33 -4.01 -4.21
CA ALA A 27 8.10 -4.69 -3.82
C ALA A 27 7.34 -3.91 -2.75
N ILE A 28 6.00 -3.90 -2.83
CA ILE A 28 5.12 -3.35 -1.80
C ILE A 28 4.32 -4.50 -1.21
N LEU A 29 4.45 -4.72 0.10
CA LEU A 29 3.97 -5.91 0.79
C LEU A 29 2.75 -5.58 1.63
N ARG A 30 1.66 -6.35 1.53
CA ARG A 30 0.55 -6.16 2.45
C ARG A 30 0.99 -6.45 3.87
N LEU A 31 0.99 -5.41 4.71
CA LEU A 31 1.25 -5.56 6.13
C LEU A 31 0.05 -6.18 6.85
N GLY A 32 -1.13 -5.73 6.48
CA GLY A 32 -2.36 -6.19 7.10
C GLY A 32 -3.59 -5.51 6.52
N TYR A 33 -4.73 -5.76 7.14
CA TYR A 33 -6.01 -5.22 6.70
C TYR A 33 -7.02 -5.11 7.83
N GLY A 34 -8.03 -4.28 7.63
CA GLY A 34 -9.20 -4.16 8.49
C GLY A 34 -8.88 -3.82 9.93
N LYS A 35 -9.53 -4.46 10.87
CA LYS A 35 -9.43 -4.15 12.30
C LYS A 35 -8.24 -4.86 12.98
N GLY A 36 -7.02 -4.61 12.49
CA GLY A 36 -5.79 -5.16 13.08
C GLY A 36 -5.53 -6.61 12.69
N HIS A 37 -5.85 -7.02 11.46
CA HIS A 37 -5.46 -8.31 10.93
C HIS A 37 -4.09 -8.20 10.26
N LEU A 38 -3.13 -8.97 10.77
CA LEU A 38 -1.83 -9.14 10.13
C LEU A 38 -2.00 -10.02 8.88
N ASP A 39 -1.36 -9.62 7.77
CA ASP A 39 -1.26 -10.51 6.62
C ASP A 39 -0.47 -11.76 6.98
N GLY A 40 -1.02 -12.93 6.67
CA GLY A 40 -0.48 -14.22 7.13
C GLY A 40 0.93 -14.55 6.63
N ARG A 41 1.43 -13.80 5.61
CA ARG A 41 2.78 -13.95 5.07
C ARG A 41 3.66 -12.71 5.22
N PHE A 42 3.20 -11.68 5.91
CA PHE A 42 3.93 -10.43 6.00
C PHE A 42 5.38 -10.61 6.48
N TYR A 43 5.60 -11.32 7.58
CA TYR A 43 6.95 -11.53 8.12
C TYR A 43 7.85 -12.35 7.18
N GLU A 44 7.27 -13.33 6.49
CA GLU A 44 7.99 -14.10 5.47
C GLU A 44 8.43 -13.18 4.31
N TYR A 45 7.51 -12.35 3.85
CA TYR A 45 7.74 -11.49 2.68
C TYR A 45 8.71 -10.36 2.95
N ILE A 46 8.57 -9.66 4.08
CA ILE A 46 9.50 -8.56 4.40
C ILE A 46 10.93 -9.05 4.59
N ASN A 47 11.10 -10.20 5.27
CA ASN A 47 12.40 -10.82 5.42
C ASN A 47 12.96 -11.33 4.10
N GLY A 48 12.12 -11.92 3.26
CA GLY A 48 12.52 -12.44 1.95
C GLY A 48 12.96 -11.33 0.99
N ALA A 49 12.16 -10.29 0.82
CA ALA A 49 12.49 -9.16 -0.06
C ALA A 49 13.77 -8.44 0.39
N LEU A 50 13.83 -8.05 1.67
CA LEU A 50 15.00 -7.36 2.23
C LEU A 50 16.25 -8.27 2.23
N GLY A 51 16.08 -9.57 2.47
CA GLY A 51 17.17 -10.55 2.50
C GLY A 51 17.90 -10.71 1.17
N VAL A 52 17.18 -10.51 0.05
CA VAL A 52 17.81 -10.53 -1.29
C VAL A 52 18.14 -9.11 -1.79
N GLY A 53 17.87 -8.08 -1.00
CA GLY A 53 18.12 -6.68 -1.34
C GLY A 53 17.17 -6.13 -2.40
N ILE A 54 15.89 -6.54 -2.38
CA ILE A 54 14.81 -5.86 -3.07
C ILE A 54 14.31 -4.75 -2.14
N PRO A 55 14.36 -3.46 -2.56
CA PRO A 55 13.76 -2.37 -1.81
C PRO A 55 12.29 -2.61 -1.55
N ALA A 56 11.84 -2.41 -0.31
CA ALA A 56 10.46 -2.70 0.07
C ALA A 56 9.70 -1.44 0.52
N GLY A 57 8.40 -1.47 0.30
CA GLY A 57 7.39 -0.70 0.98
C GLY A 57 6.33 -1.63 1.56
N VAL A 58 5.39 -1.08 2.30
CA VAL A 58 4.26 -1.87 2.83
C VAL A 58 2.95 -1.14 2.56
N TYR A 59 1.84 -1.89 2.48
CA TYR A 59 0.52 -1.30 2.44
C TYR A 59 -0.42 -1.91 3.47
N TYR A 60 -1.40 -1.14 3.88
CA TYR A 60 -2.47 -1.54 4.77
C TYR A 60 -3.83 -1.35 4.11
N TYR A 61 -4.56 -2.43 3.87
CA TYR A 61 -5.88 -2.41 3.26
C TYR A 61 -6.93 -1.98 4.28
N SER A 62 -7.52 -0.82 4.08
CA SER A 62 -8.38 -0.17 5.07
C SER A 62 -9.80 -0.71 5.10
N TYR A 63 -10.28 -1.07 6.30
CA TYR A 63 -11.70 -1.26 6.60
C TYR A 63 -12.28 -0.17 7.50
N ALA A 64 -11.54 0.92 7.69
CA ALA A 64 -12.03 2.05 8.46
C ALA A 64 -13.27 2.68 7.79
N LEU A 65 -14.23 3.07 8.61
CA LEU A 65 -15.42 3.82 8.22
C LEU A 65 -15.41 5.24 8.83
N GLN A 66 -14.44 5.53 9.70
CA GLN A 66 -14.29 6.82 10.36
C GLN A 66 -12.83 7.04 10.78
N GLU A 67 -12.48 8.31 11.00
CA GLU A 67 -11.12 8.77 11.29
C GLU A 67 -10.43 8.03 12.46
N LYS A 68 -11.17 7.75 13.55
CA LYS A 68 -10.59 7.04 14.71
C LYS A 68 -10.15 5.60 14.38
N GLU A 69 -10.85 4.95 13.45
CA GLU A 69 -10.50 3.60 13.01
C GLU A 69 -9.25 3.63 12.14
N ALA A 70 -9.14 4.62 11.24
CA ALA A 70 -7.92 4.84 10.45
C ALA A 70 -6.68 5.09 11.33
N ARG A 71 -6.83 5.82 12.44
CA ARG A 71 -5.76 5.98 13.44
C ARG A 71 -5.37 4.66 14.11
N ALA A 72 -6.35 3.81 14.40
CA ALA A 72 -6.09 2.49 14.98
C ALA A 72 -5.37 1.57 13.98
N GLU A 73 -5.73 1.62 12.70
CA GLU A 73 -5.02 0.90 11.63
C GLU A 73 -3.56 1.39 11.49
N ALA A 74 -3.32 2.71 11.58
CA ALA A 74 -1.97 3.27 11.57
C ALA A 74 -1.15 2.84 12.79
N TRP A 75 -1.75 2.87 13.99
CA TRP A 75 -1.09 2.37 15.19
C TRP A 75 -0.70 0.90 15.05
N PHE A 76 -1.59 0.06 14.55
CA PHE A 76 -1.31 -1.35 14.30
C PHE A 76 -0.16 -1.52 13.31
N SER A 77 -0.17 -0.77 12.20
CA SER A 77 0.89 -0.79 11.20
C SER A 77 2.25 -0.44 11.80
N ALA A 78 2.31 0.64 12.58
CA ALA A 78 3.54 1.05 13.26
C ALA A 78 4.02 0.01 14.28
N TYR A 79 3.09 -0.57 15.05
CA TYR A 79 3.40 -1.64 16.01
C TYR A 79 4.04 -2.85 15.32
N VAL A 80 3.46 -3.34 14.23
CA VAL A 80 3.99 -4.50 13.48
C VAL A 80 5.37 -4.20 12.90
N LEU A 81 5.59 -3.01 12.31
CA LEU A 81 6.89 -2.62 11.77
C LEU A 81 7.97 -2.55 12.85
N GLN A 82 7.64 -2.03 14.02
CA GLN A 82 8.55 -1.98 15.16
C GLN A 82 8.85 -3.38 15.72
N ASP A 83 7.84 -4.24 15.82
CA ASP A 83 7.98 -5.63 16.29
C ASP A 83 8.94 -6.44 15.42
N CYS A 84 8.89 -6.27 14.09
CA CYS A 84 9.82 -6.94 13.18
C CYS A 84 11.13 -6.17 12.93
N GLY A 85 11.39 -5.07 13.64
CA GLY A 85 12.62 -4.29 13.54
C GLY A 85 12.83 -3.61 12.19
N VAL A 86 11.75 -3.33 11.45
CA VAL A 86 11.80 -2.59 10.19
C VAL A 86 11.71 -1.11 10.47
N THR A 87 12.84 -0.42 10.48
CA THR A 87 12.92 1.04 10.68
C THR A 87 12.56 1.79 9.39
N PRO A 88 12.22 3.09 9.47
CA PRO A 88 11.94 3.91 8.29
C PRO A 88 13.04 3.85 7.22
N GLU A 89 14.31 3.79 7.62
CA GLU A 89 15.47 3.73 6.70
C GLU A 89 15.53 2.41 5.94
N ARG A 90 14.95 1.35 6.50
CA ARG A 90 14.87 0.02 5.85
C ARG A 90 13.65 -0.13 4.95
N LEU A 91 12.79 0.90 4.90
CA LEU A 91 11.54 0.91 4.12
C LEU A 91 11.53 2.09 3.13
N PRO A 92 12.42 2.09 2.12
CA PRO A 92 12.60 3.24 1.23
C PRO A 92 11.37 3.58 0.40
N LEU A 93 10.45 2.62 0.17
CA LEU A 93 9.16 2.86 -0.50
C LEU A 93 8.07 3.31 0.47
N GLY A 94 8.36 3.42 1.77
CA GLY A 94 7.43 3.89 2.78
C GLY A 94 6.24 2.98 3.05
N VAL A 95 5.22 3.58 3.65
CA VAL A 95 3.95 2.94 4.01
C VAL A 95 2.83 3.52 3.15
N TRP A 96 1.92 2.68 2.68
CA TRP A 96 0.81 3.09 1.82
C TRP A 96 -0.52 2.74 2.47
N TYR A 97 -1.38 3.75 2.61
CA TYR A 97 -2.74 3.54 3.07
C TYR A 97 -3.62 3.22 1.87
N ASP A 98 -4.06 1.99 1.80
CA ASP A 98 -4.87 1.48 0.71
C ASP A 98 -6.35 1.79 0.97
N MET A 99 -6.83 2.82 0.27
CA MET A 99 -8.17 3.38 0.40
C MET A 99 -9.01 3.05 -0.81
N GLU A 100 -9.70 1.94 -0.72
CA GLU A 100 -10.60 1.45 -1.77
C GLU A 100 -11.75 0.63 -1.17
N ASP A 101 -12.59 0.04 -2.03
CA ASP A 101 -13.68 -0.86 -1.66
C ASP A 101 -13.82 -2.02 -2.66
N ALA A 102 -12.68 -2.61 -3.06
CA ALA A 102 -12.65 -3.66 -4.07
C ALA A 102 -13.41 -4.93 -3.63
N ASP A 103 -13.46 -5.20 -2.33
CA ASP A 103 -14.19 -6.33 -1.75
C ASP A 103 -15.61 -5.99 -1.28
N GLY A 104 -16.06 -4.74 -1.44
CA GLY A 104 -17.38 -4.27 -1.03
C GLY A 104 -17.59 -4.15 0.48
N TRP A 105 -16.50 -4.14 1.28
CA TRP A 105 -16.61 -3.98 2.73
C TRP A 105 -17.26 -2.66 3.12
N LYS A 106 -16.72 -1.54 2.63
CA LYS A 106 -17.24 -0.20 2.98
C LYS A 106 -18.67 0.00 2.49
N SER A 107 -18.97 -0.43 1.26
CA SER A 107 -20.32 -0.33 0.69
C SER A 107 -21.36 -1.13 1.47
N SER A 108 -20.99 -2.31 1.99
CA SER A 108 -21.89 -3.16 2.79
C SER A 108 -22.06 -2.69 4.25
N HIS A 109 -21.17 -1.82 4.75
CA HIS A 109 -21.17 -1.32 6.14
C HIS A 109 -21.47 0.18 6.26
N GLY A 110 -22.00 0.81 5.22
CA GLY A 110 -22.31 2.23 5.18
C GLY A 110 -21.13 3.02 4.63
N MET A 111 -21.02 3.01 3.30
CA MET A 111 -19.95 3.72 2.58
C MET A 111 -19.73 5.13 3.13
N PRO A 112 -18.53 5.46 3.63
CA PRO A 112 -18.21 6.80 4.09
C PRO A 112 -18.33 7.82 2.94
N ASP A 113 -18.69 9.04 3.25
CA ASP A 113 -18.67 10.10 2.26
C ASP A 113 -17.23 10.55 1.91
N ASN A 114 -17.12 11.46 0.95
CA ASN A 114 -15.82 11.91 0.47
C ASN A 114 -15.02 12.69 1.53
N GLU A 115 -15.70 13.39 2.43
CA GLU A 115 -15.05 14.11 3.53
C GLU A 115 -14.47 13.14 4.55
N GLU A 116 -15.23 12.12 4.94
CA GLU A 116 -14.75 11.04 5.83
C GLU A 116 -13.61 10.23 5.21
N ILE A 117 -13.71 9.87 3.92
CA ILE A 117 -12.62 9.17 3.21
C ILE A 117 -11.33 10.00 3.23
N THR A 118 -11.45 11.29 2.95
CA THR A 118 -10.29 12.21 2.96
C THR A 118 -9.71 12.35 4.37
N ALA A 119 -10.57 12.51 5.38
CA ALA A 119 -10.16 12.60 6.78
C ALA A 119 -9.43 11.32 7.26
N MET A 120 -9.92 10.14 6.87
CA MET A 120 -9.25 8.85 7.16
C MET A 120 -7.85 8.78 6.54
N CYS A 121 -7.69 9.17 5.26
CA CYS A 121 -6.38 9.24 4.62
C CYS A 121 -5.42 10.17 5.37
N GLY A 122 -5.90 11.36 5.75
CA GLY A 122 -5.13 12.33 6.52
C GLY A 122 -4.77 11.82 7.93
N ALA A 123 -5.69 11.13 8.59
CA ALA A 123 -5.48 10.60 9.93
C ALA A 123 -4.44 9.49 9.96
N TYR A 124 -4.54 8.52 9.05
CA TYR A 124 -3.58 7.41 8.94
C TYR A 124 -2.18 7.93 8.65
N THR A 125 -2.03 8.73 7.59
CA THR A 125 -0.72 9.23 7.16
C THR A 125 -0.05 10.14 8.20
N LYS A 126 -0.84 10.98 8.88
CA LYS A 126 -0.36 11.82 9.98
C LYS A 126 0.11 10.98 11.17
N GLU A 127 -0.61 9.90 11.49
CA GLU A 127 -0.21 9.02 12.60
C GLU A 127 1.07 8.26 12.25
N MET A 128 1.21 7.70 11.04
CA MET A 128 2.45 7.04 10.58
C MET A 128 3.65 7.98 10.63
N ALA A 129 3.47 9.25 10.26
CA ALA A 129 4.52 10.27 10.32
C ALA A 129 5.04 10.50 11.76
N ARG A 130 4.20 10.33 12.80
CA ARG A 130 4.62 10.42 14.21
C ARG A 130 5.59 9.31 14.60
N TYR A 131 5.51 8.16 13.94
CA TYR A 131 6.45 7.04 14.11
C TYR A 131 7.65 7.13 13.17
N GLY A 132 7.75 8.21 12.38
CA GLY A 132 8.85 8.48 11.46
C GLY A 132 8.76 7.80 10.10
N TYR A 133 7.67 7.07 9.81
CA TYR A 133 7.50 6.40 8.52
C TYR A 133 6.94 7.36 7.45
N PRO A 134 7.64 7.54 6.32
CA PRO A 134 7.04 8.16 5.15
C PRO A 134 5.78 7.40 4.76
N CYS A 135 4.68 8.13 4.55
CA CYS A 135 3.40 7.50 4.26
C CYS A 135 2.67 8.23 3.11
N GLY A 136 2.11 7.45 2.21
CA GLY A 136 1.29 7.92 1.10
C GLY A 136 -0.08 7.23 1.07
N VAL A 137 -0.86 7.54 0.05
CA VAL A 137 -2.18 6.98 -0.19
C VAL A 137 -2.18 6.20 -1.50
N TYR A 138 -2.63 4.94 -1.45
CA TYR A 138 -3.00 4.17 -2.63
C TYR A 138 -4.52 4.23 -2.82
N ALA A 139 -4.94 4.43 -4.05
CA ALA A 139 -6.31 4.23 -4.49
C ALA A 139 -6.37 4.10 -6.02
N SER A 140 -7.52 3.69 -6.54
CA SER A 140 -7.78 3.77 -7.97
C SER A 140 -7.76 5.23 -8.47
N TYR A 141 -7.49 5.41 -9.76
CA TYR A 141 -7.56 6.71 -10.42
C TYR A 141 -8.90 7.43 -10.11
N ASP A 142 -10.02 6.69 -10.19
CA ASP A 142 -11.35 7.25 -9.91
C ASP A 142 -11.45 7.77 -8.47
N TRP A 143 -11.00 7.01 -7.47
CA TRP A 143 -11.04 7.43 -6.08
C TRP A 143 -10.13 8.62 -5.81
N LEU A 144 -8.93 8.65 -6.38
CA LEU A 144 -8.00 9.78 -6.28
C LEU A 144 -8.55 11.06 -6.90
N MET A 145 -9.38 10.95 -7.93
CA MET A 145 -9.93 12.10 -8.64
C MET A 145 -11.28 12.58 -8.07
N HIS A 146 -12.10 11.66 -7.53
CA HIS A 146 -13.50 11.96 -7.22
C HIS A 146 -13.90 11.69 -5.77
N ARG A 147 -13.13 10.90 -5.02
CA ARG A 147 -13.44 10.53 -3.64
C ARG A 147 -12.53 11.18 -2.61
N ILE A 148 -11.28 11.46 -2.95
CA ILE A 148 -10.26 12.00 -2.05
C ILE A 148 -10.00 13.46 -2.41
N ASP A 149 -10.35 14.39 -1.51
CA ASP A 149 -10.00 15.80 -1.67
C ASP A 149 -8.55 16.06 -1.29
N ARG A 150 -7.67 15.96 -2.27
CA ARG A 150 -6.22 16.14 -2.12
C ARG A 150 -5.82 17.52 -1.58
N LYS A 151 -6.67 18.54 -1.67
CA LYS A 151 -6.40 19.88 -1.14
C LYS A 151 -6.47 19.92 0.38
N GLN A 152 -7.17 18.99 1.00
CA GLN A 152 -7.24 18.84 2.45
C GLN A 152 -6.12 17.98 3.04
N LEU A 153 -5.36 17.29 2.18
CA LEU A 153 -4.22 16.49 2.60
C LEU A 153 -2.92 17.32 2.57
N SER A 154 -1.84 16.75 3.13
CA SER A 154 -0.52 17.39 3.07
C SER A 154 -0.13 17.69 1.62
N PRO A 155 0.43 18.89 1.31
CA PRO A 155 0.93 19.19 -0.02
C PRO A 155 2.12 18.30 -0.43
N TYR A 156 2.74 17.59 0.52
CA TYR A 156 3.82 16.63 0.31
C TYR A 156 3.33 15.18 0.28
N MET A 157 1.99 14.96 0.20
CA MET A 157 1.43 13.62 0.14
C MET A 157 1.87 12.91 -1.14
N SER A 158 2.39 11.72 -0.99
CA SER A 158 2.67 10.81 -2.12
C SER A 158 1.44 10.00 -2.47
N TYR A 159 1.27 9.73 -3.76
CA TYR A 159 0.14 8.94 -4.26
C TYR A 159 0.65 7.74 -5.08
N TRP A 160 0.07 6.59 -4.79
CA TRP A 160 0.20 5.40 -5.60
C TRP A 160 -1.15 5.18 -6.30
N CYS A 161 -1.15 5.33 -7.61
CA CYS A 161 -2.36 5.32 -8.43
C CYS A 161 -2.53 3.98 -9.13
N ALA A 162 -3.68 3.34 -8.94
CA ALA A 162 -4.10 2.21 -9.75
C ALA A 162 -4.90 2.72 -10.95
N GLN A 163 -4.33 2.54 -12.12
CA GLN A 163 -4.98 2.79 -13.41
C GLN A 163 -4.40 1.81 -14.43
N TRP A 164 -5.11 0.74 -14.69
CA TRP A 164 -4.63 -0.31 -15.58
C TRP A 164 -4.65 0.15 -17.04
N GLY A 165 -3.52 -0.03 -17.70
CA GLY A 165 -3.36 0.39 -19.09
C GLY A 165 -1.94 0.80 -19.45
N SER A 166 -1.82 1.54 -20.55
CA SER A 166 -0.53 1.97 -21.10
C SER A 166 -0.08 3.35 -20.61
N THR A 167 -0.95 4.08 -19.91
CA THR A 167 -0.68 5.45 -19.41
C THR A 167 -1.28 5.65 -18.03
N CYS A 168 -0.65 6.48 -17.23
CA CYS A 168 -1.20 6.98 -15.98
C CYS A 168 -1.62 8.44 -16.18
N ASP A 169 -2.93 8.70 -16.09
CA ASP A 169 -3.48 10.05 -16.25
C ASP A 169 -3.49 10.84 -14.93
N PHE A 170 -3.13 10.19 -13.81
CA PHE A 170 -3.07 10.87 -12.52
C PHE A 170 -1.77 11.69 -12.42
N PRO A 171 -1.87 13.03 -12.30
CA PRO A 171 -0.70 13.88 -12.27
C PRO A 171 0.10 13.71 -10.96
N GLY A 172 1.37 13.35 -11.09
CA GLY A 172 2.27 13.26 -9.95
C GLY A 172 2.14 11.96 -9.15
N ALA A 173 1.69 10.87 -9.77
CA ALA A 173 1.80 9.54 -9.18
C ALA A 173 3.26 9.24 -8.85
N ALA A 174 3.53 8.87 -7.59
CA ALA A 174 4.85 8.41 -7.17
C ALA A 174 5.07 6.95 -7.61
N ILE A 175 4.00 6.17 -7.60
CA ILE A 175 3.96 4.79 -8.10
C ILE A 175 2.68 4.65 -8.92
N TRP A 176 2.78 3.92 -10.01
CA TRP A 176 1.66 3.58 -10.88
C TRP A 176 1.48 2.06 -10.98
N GLN A 177 0.34 1.54 -10.50
CA GLN A 177 -0.09 0.17 -10.75
C GLN A 177 -0.75 0.15 -12.13
N TYR A 178 -0.03 -0.43 -13.10
CA TYR A 178 -0.47 -0.43 -14.51
C TYR A 178 -1.23 -1.70 -14.90
N THR A 179 -1.15 -2.75 -14.09
CA THR A 179 -1.81 -4.04 -14.34
C THR A 179 -1.97 -4.83 -13.04
N ASP A 180 -3.01 -5.62 -13.00
CA ASP A 180 -3.25 -6.69 -12.02
C ASP A 180 -2.83 -8.08 -12.53
N HIS A 181 -2.18 -8.13 -13.70
CA HIS A 181 -1.84 -9.38 -14.40
C HIS A 181 -0.44 -9.36 -15.00
N LEU A 182 0.58 -9.21 -14.15
CA LEU A 182 1.98 -9.36 -14.53
C LEU A 182 2.42 -10.81 -14.31
N GLU A 183 2.69 -11.54 -15.38
CA GLU A 183 3.16 -12.91 -15.28
C GLU A 183 4.68 -12.98 -15.08
N ILE A 184 5.13 -13.61 -14.00
CA ILE A 184 6.55 -13.91 -13.73
C ILE A 184 6.66 -15.36 -13.26
N GLY A 185 7.37 -16.20 -14.00
CA GLY A 185 7.65 -17.58 -13.62
C GLY A 185 6.40 -18.44 -13.39
N GLY A 186 5.33 -18.19 -14.13
CA GLY A 186 4.04 -18.90 -14.01
C GLY A 186 3.18 -18.46 -12.84
N LYS A 187 3.53 -17.35 -12.20
CA LYS A 187 2.71 -16.67 -11.19
C LYS A 187 2.27 -15.30 -11.67
N VAL A 188 1.13 -14.84 -11.17
CA VAL A 188 0.56 -13.55 -11.49
C VAL A 188 0.78 -12.59 -10.31
N TYR A 189 1.16 -11.37 -10.62
CA TYR A 189 1.39 -10.27 -9.68
C TYR A 189 0.75 -8.98 -10.18
N ASP A 190 0.49 -8.06 -9.30
CA ASP A 190 0.20 -6.69 -9.66
C ASP A 190 1.50 -5.97 -10.04
N GLY A 191 1.51 -5.33 -11.21
CA GLY A 191 2.71 -4.73 -11.77
C GLY A 191 2.73 -3.20 -11.65
N HIS A 192 3.94 -2.65 -11.37
CA HIS A 192 4.14 -1.22 -11.10
C HIS A 192 5.31 -0.61 -11.85
N TRP A 193 5.17 0.72 -12.06
CA TRP A 193 6.26 1.62 -12.46
C TRP A 193 6.48 2.75 -11.47
#